data_0de6d99cd775fec04887a036fabfcfcb
#
_entry.id   0de6d99cd775fec04887a036fabfcfcb
#
_cell.length_a   1.000
_cell.length_b   1.000
_cell.length_c   1.000
_cell.angle_alpha   90.00
_cell.angle_beta   90.00
_cell.angle_gamma   90.00
#
_symmetry.space_group_name_H-M   'P 1'
#
loop_
_entity.id
_entity.type
_entity.pdbx_description
1 polymer ?
#
loop_
_entity_poly.entity_id
_entity_poly.type
_entity_poly.pdbx_seq_one_letter_code
_entity_poly.pdbx_strand_id
1 'polypeptide(L)'
;VSEPQYAVFSDYERHALGAMSSHTYEIDAKRLGFTLARYKFVARVLAGCDWVLEIGCGDAFATRIVAQAVGNVIATDFDAAFIDEARSRQRPGNVMLMQHDMVAGPRYVPDRLLKLFDAAYALDVLEHIPPHHEGAFLGNVALSIGEYGTFICGMPSLESQPHASALSRAGHVNCKTEDGMRSTLKRYFRNVFVFGMNDETLHTGFGPMCHYRLAICTGATL
;
A
#
# COMPACT_ATOMS: atom_id res chain seq x y z
N VAL A 1 8.14 -2.69 -43.71
CA VAL A 1 7.07 -1.81 -43.24
C VAL A 1 6.83 -2.21 -41.77
N SER A 2 7.25 -1.38 -40.81
CA SER A 2 6.96 -1.61 -39.40
C SER A 2 5.47 -1.31 -39.18
N GLU A 3 4.79 -2.18 -38.47
CA GLU A 3 3.41 -1.94 -38.10
C GLU A 3 3.30 -0.67 -37.20
N PRO A 4 2.24 0.17 -37.34
CA PRO A 4 2.14 1.43 -36.62
C PRO A 4 2.28 1.31 -35.09
N GLN A 5 1.84 0.19 -34.51
CA GLN A 5 1.96 -0.08 -33.07
C GLN A 5 3.41 -0.22 -32.58
N TYR A 6 4.37 -0.49 -33.47
CA TYR A 6 5.77 -0.61 -33.11
C TYR A 6 6.53 0.73 -33.20
N ALA A 7 5.91 1.79 -33.75
CA ALA A 7 6.52 3.12 -33.80
C ALA A 7 6.82 3.67 -32.38
N VAL A 8 6.07 3.22 -31.38
CA VAL A 8 6.27 3.60 -29.96
C VAL A 8 7.60 3.12 -29.37
N PHE A 9 8.25 2.10 -29.96
CA PHE A 9 9.49 1.54 -29.36
C PHE A 9 10.70 2.47 -29.48
N SER A 10 10.70 3.41 -30.43
CA SER A 10 11.79 4.39 -30.60
C SER A 10 11.67 5.59 -29.68
N ASP A 11 10.45 5.92 -29.25
CA ASP A 11 10.13 7.22 -28.64
C ASP A 11 9.84 7.14 -27.15
N TYR A 12 9.79 5.93 -26.57
CA TYR A 12 9.53 5.74 -25.14
C TYR A 12 10.79 5.43 -24.36
N GLU A 13 10.99 6.21 -23.30
CA GLU A 13 11.99 5.93 -22.28
C GLU A 13 11.65 4.65 -21.51
N ARG A 14 12.62 3.77 -21.34
CA ARG A 14 12.45 2.54 -20.58
C ARG A 14 12.36 2.85 -19.09
N HIS A 15 11.33 2.32 -18.43
CA HIS A 15 11.24 2.39 -16.98
C HIS A 15 11.95 1.19 -16.35
N ALA A 16 12.86 1.46 -15.41
CA ALA A 16 13.46 0.44 -14.59
C ALA A 16 12.52 0.08 -13.41
N LEU A 17 12.49 -1.19 -13.04
CA LEU A 17 11.95 -1.63 -11.77
C LEU A 17 12.82 -1.05 -10.65
N GLY A 18 12.24 -0.84 -9.45
CA GLY A 18 13.02 -0.55 -8.26
C GLY A 18 13.78 -1.77 -7.75
N ALA A 19 14.66 -1.57 -6.80
CA ALA A 19 15.52 -2.65 -6.29
C ALA A 19 14.71 -3.82 -5.70
N MET A 20 13.66 -3.55 -4.91
CA MET A 20 12.79 -4.59 -4.34
C MET A 20 11.96 -5.29 -5.41
N SER A 21 11.39 -4.52 -6.33
CA SER A 21 10.58 -5.06 -7.43
C SER A 21 11.42 -5.91 -8.38
N SER A 22 12.66 -5.49 -8.68
CA SER A 22 13.62 -6.27 -9.47
C SER A 22 13.98 -7.58 -8.81
N HIS A 23 14.31 -7.54 -7.51
CA HIS A 23 14.60 -8.73 -6.73
C HIS A 23 13.42 -9.71 -6.68
N THR A 24 12.20 -9.17 -6.46
CA THR A 24 10.98 -9.99 -6.48
C THR A 24 10.76 -10.64 -7.83
N TYR A 25 10.95 -9.89 -8.92
CA TYR A 25 10.81 -10.40 -10.29
C TYR A 25 11.82 -11.50 -10.62
N GLU A 26 13.06 -11.36 -10.15
CA GLU A 26 14.12 -12.35 -10.37
C GLU A 26 13.85 -13.67 -9.63
N ILE A 27 13.40 -13.60 -8.36
CA ILE A 27 13.17 -14.80 -7.53
C ILE A 27 11.88 -15.52 -7.92
N ASP A 28 10.79 -14.77 -8.07
CA ASP A 28 9.46 -15.27 -8.43
C ASP A 28 8.64 -14.18 -9.13
N ALA A 29 8.73 -14.14 -10.45
CA ALA A 29 8.07 -13.15 -11.28
C ALA A 29 6.54 -13.05 -11.06
N LYS A 30 5.88 -14.14 -10.65
CA LYS A 30 4.44 -14.15 -10.37
C LYS A 30 4.08 -13.25 -9.19
N ARG A 31 4.95 -13.11 -8.20
CA ARG A 31 4.74 -12.24 -7.04
C ARG A 31 4.57 -10.78 -7.44
N LEU A 32 5.27 -10.33 -8.49
CA LEU A 32 5.07 -8.98 -9.03
C LEU A 32 3.63 -8.79 -9.51
N GLY A 33 3.05 -9.80 -10.19
CA GLY A 33 1.64 -9.79 -10.60
C GLY A 33 0.68 -9.62 -9.42
N PHE A 34 0.89 -10.37 -8.34
CA PHE A 34 0.08 -10.27 -7.12
C PHE A 34 0.17 -8.87 -6.49
N THR A 35 1.38 -8.32 -6.40
CA THR A 35 1.58 -6.97 -5.88
C THR A 35 0.85 -5.93 -6.74
N LEU A 36 1.03 -5.97 -8.06
CA LEU A 36 0.36 -5.03 -8.97
C LEU A 36 -1.17 -5.14 -8.92
N ALA A 37 -1.73 -6.35 -8.71
CA ALA A 37 -3.16 -6.55 -8.54
C ALA A 37 -3.69 -5.87 -7.26
N ARG A 38 -2.93 -5.86 -6.16
CA ARG A 38 -3.28 -5.12 -4.92
C ARG A 38 -3.33 -3.61 -5.18
N TYR A 39 -2.32 -3.06 -5.85
CA TYR A 39 -2.30 -1.65 -6.25
C TYR A 39 -3.43 -1.29 -7.23
N LYS A 40 -3.74 -2.18 -8.18
CA LYS A 40 -4.90 -2.02 -9.07
C LYS A 40 -6.22 -1.96 -8.29
N PHE A 41 -6.38 -2.78 -7.25
CA PHE A 41 -7.55 -2.71 -6.38
C PHE A 41 -7.63 -1.35 -5.68
N VAL A 42 -6.53 -0.89 -5.05
CA VAL A 42 -6.46 0.44 -4.42
C VAL A 42 -6.82 1.55 -5.41
N ALA A 43 -6.24 1.54 -6.61
CA ALA A 43 -6.52 2.52 -7.65
C ALA A 43 -8.01 2.56 -8.04
N ARG A 44 -8.69 1.41 -8.06
CA ARG A 44 -10.13 1.33 -8.37
C ARG A 44 -11.01 1.87 -7.25
N VAL A 45 -10.66 1.57 -6.01
CA VAL A 45 -11.42 2.04 -4.83
C VAL A 45 -11.24 3.54 -4.61
N LEU A 46 -10.02 4.06 -4.82
CA LEU A 46 -9.66 5.45 -4.56
C LEU A 46 -9.78 6.37 -5.80
N ALA A 47 -10.32 5.86 -6.92
CA ALA A 47 -10.44 6.65 -8.14
C ALA A 47 -11.19 7.97 -7.91
N GLY A 48 -10.58 9.08 -8.34
CA GLY A 48 -11.14 10.43 -8.21
C GLY A 48 -10.81 11.14 -6.89
N CYS A 49 -10.14 10.52 -5.92
CA CYS A 49 -9.59 11.22 -4.76
C CYS A 49 -8.57 12.28 -5.21
N ASP A 50 -8.57 13.46 -4.56
CA ASP A 50 -7.61 14.53 -4.87
C ASP A 50 -6.24 14.28 -4.25
N TRP A 51 -6.19 13.94 -2.95
CA TRP A 51 -4.96 13.68 -2.21
C TRP A 51 -4.98 12.34 -1.52
N VAL A 52 -4.04 11.47 -1.89
CA VAL A 52 -3.90 10.13 -1.33
C VAL A 52 -2.52 9.95 -0.67
N LEU A 53 -2.51 9.36 0.52
CA LEU A 53 -1.30 9.00 1.25
C LEU A 53 -0.98 7.51 1.05
N GLU A 54 0.17 7.21 0.50
CA GLU A 54 0.76 5.86 0.51
C GLU A 54 1.73 5.73 1.69
N ILE A 55 1.55 4.68 2.49
CA ILE A 55 2.37 4.40 3.67
C ILE A 55 3.14 3.11 3.41
N GLY A 56 4.48 3.18 3.45
CA GLY A 56 5.36 2.06 3.14
C GLY A 56 5.44 1.80 1.64
N CYS A 57 5.83 2.82 0.87
CA CYS A 57 5.89 2.70 -0.60
C CYS A 57 7.06 1.84 -1.11
N GLY A 58 8.04 1.51 -0.24
CA GLY A 58 9.25 0.82 -0.64
C GLY A 58 9.94 1.53 -1.81
N ASP A 59 10.21 0.80 -2.88
CA ASP A 59 10.79 1.38 -4.10
C ASP A 59 9.79 2.17 -4.97
N ALA A 60 8.55 2.35 -4.54
CA ALA A 60 7.48 3.11 -5.20
C ALA A 60 7.22 2.72 -6.68
N PHE A 61 7.61 1.50 -7.10
CA PHE A 61 7.37 1.05 -8.48
C PHE A 61 5.87 0.97 -8.80
N ALA A 62 5.10 0.36 -7.91
CA ALA A 62 3.66 0.12 -8.10
C ALA A 62 2.80 1.38 -7.82
N THR A 63 3.32 2.40 -7.14
CA THR A 63 2.66 3.68 -6.84
C THR A 63 2.05 4.32 -8.09
N ARG A 64 2.70 4.15 -9.26
CA ARG A 64 2.21 4.66 -10.55
C ARG A 64 0.79 4.22 -10.87
N ILE A 65 0.39 3.00 -10.49
CA ILE A 65 -0.95 2.47 -10.77
C ILE A 65 -2.01 3.30 -10.06
N VAL A 66 -1.76 3.67 -8.79
CA VAL A 66 -2.68 4.52 -8.02
C VAL A 66 -2.62 5.96 -8.53
N ALA A 67 -1.42 6.48 -8.81
CA ALA A 67 -1.24 7.85 -9.31
C ALA A 67 -1.99 8.14 -10.61
N GLN A 68 -2.21 7.13 -11.45
CA GLN A 68 -3.02 7.27 -12.68
C GLN A 68 -4.53 7.42 -12.43
N ALA A 69 -4.99 7.10 -11.22
CA ALA A 69 -6.43 7.11 -10.87
C ALA A 69 -6.83 8.26 -9.95
N VAL A 70 -5.85 8.96 -9.35
CA VAL A 70 -6.06 10.00 -8.34
C VAL A 70 -5.39 11.32 -8.72
N GLY A 71 -5.74 12.41 -8.03
CA GLY A 71 -5.14 13.72 -8.28
C GLY A 71 -3.66 13.77 -7.90
N ASN A 72 -3.33 13.42 -6.65
CA ASN A 72 -1.97 13.48 -6.11
C ASN A 72 -1.71 12.31 -5.16
N VAL A 73 -0.47 11.81 -5.15
CA VAL A 73 0.00 10.81 -4.19
C VAL A 73 1.19 11.34 -3.42
N ILE A 74 1.10 11.30 -2.09
CA ILE A 74 2.26 11.42 -1.21
C ILE A 74 2.67 10.01 -0.83
N ALA A 75 3.74 9.52 -1.43
CA ALA A 75 4.27 8.19 -1.15
C ALA A 75 5.37 8.29 -0.10
N THR A 76 5.18 7.55 1.00
CA THR A 76 6.06 7.63 2.17
C THR A 76 6.65 6.28 2.52
N ASP A 77 7.89 6.30 3.00
CA ASP A 77 8.53 5.18 3.66
C ASP A 77 9.33 5.70 4.87
N PHE A 78 9.48 4.88 5.92
CA PHE A 78 10.30 5.26 7.07
C PHE A 78 11.80 5.16 6.75
N ASP A 79 12.18 4.29 5.80
CA ASP A 79 13.57 4.08 5.40
C ASP A 79 13.96 5.07 4.28
N ALA A 80 14.93 5.93 4.61
CA ALA A 80 15.47 6.91 3.68
C ALA A 80 16.07 6.26 2.42
N ALA A 81 16.65 5.06 2.54
CA ALA A 81 17.29 4.38 1.41
C ALA A 81 16.28 4.04 0.30
N PHE A 82 15.06 3.62 0.67
CA PHE A 82 13.98 3.39 -0.32
C PHE A 82 13.54 4.69 -0.99
N ILE A 83 13.39 5.76 -0.22
CA ILE A 83 12.98 7.06 -0.76
C ILE A 83 14.03 7.64 -1.70
N ASP A 84 15.31 7.52 -1.36
CA ASP A 84 16.40 8.03 -2.20
C ASP A 84 16.54 7.20 -3.48
N GLU A 85 16.40 5.88 -3.39
CA GLU A 85 16.36 5.00 -4.56
C GLU A 85 15.17 5.31 -5.46
N ALA A 86 13.97 5.46 -4.91
CA ALA A 86 12.77 5.81 -5.67
C ALA A 86 12.87 7.19 -6.34
N ARG A 87 13.52 8.16 -5.70
CA ARG A 87 13.79 9.50 -6.27
C ARG A 87 14.72 9.46 -7.48
N SER A 88 15.63 8.51 -7.53
CA SER A 88 16.58 8.36 -8.64
C SER A 88 15.93 7.92 -9.95
N ARG A 89 14.68 7.42 -9.89
CA ARG A 89 13.93 6.90 -11.04
C ARG A 89 12.84 7.85 -11.51
N GLN A 90 12.46 7.71 -12.78
CA GLN A 90 11.36 8.48 -13.36
C GLN A 90 10.01 8.09 -12.72
N ARG A 91 9.25 9.07 -12.28
CA ARG A 91 7.94 8.91 -11.65
C ARG A 91 6.88 9.83 -12.28
N PRO A 92 5.58 9.55 -12.07
CA PRO A 92 4.51 10.47 -12.47
C PRO A 92 4.67 11.84 -11.78
N GLY A 93 4.32 12.90 -12.48
CA GLY A 93 4.46 14.29 -11.97
C GLY A 93 3.59 14.60 -10.74
N ASN A 94 2.54 13.80 -10.51
CA ASN A 94 1.65 13.90 -9.36
C ASN A 94 2.04 13.00 -8.18
N VAL A 95 3.26 12.42 -8.18
CA VAL A 95 3.80 11.63 -7.06
C VAL A 95 4.90 12.41 -6.36
N MET A 96 4.74 12.64 -5.06
CA MET A 96 5.75 13.20 -4.16
C MET A 96 6.28 12.10 -3.24
N LEU A 97 7.60 11.95 -3.16
CA LEU A 97 8.29 10.97 -2.32
C LEU A 97 8.81 11.65 -1.05
N MET A 98 8.47 11.10 0.12
CA MET A 98 8.87 11.67 1.41
C MET A 98 9.28 10.58 2.39
N GLN A 99 10.39 10.79 3.11
CA GLN A 99 10.67 9.98 4.29
C GLN A 99 9.68 10.34 5.40
N HIS A 100 8.99 9.35 5.96
CA HIS A 100 8.08 9.55 7.07
C HIS A 100 7.83 8.24 7.83
N ASP A 101 7.94 8.31 9.16
CA ASP A 101 7.55 7.23 10.06
C ASP A 101 6.14 7.48 10.61
N MET A 102 5.18 6.66 10.16
CA MET A 102 3.78 6.76 10.59
C MET A 102 3.59 6.39 12.07
N VAL A 103 4.53 5.67 12.69
CA VAL A 103 4.50 5.41 14.14
C VAL A 103 4.83 6.69 14.93
N ALA A 104 5.71 7.54 14.40
CA ALA A 104 6.15 8.76 15.06
C ALA A 104 5.11 9.89 15.03
N GLY A 105 4.21 9.92 14.04
CA GLY A 105 3.18 10.96 13.97
C GLY A 105 2.33 10.91 12.70
N PRO A 106 1.19 11.64 12.67
CA PRO A 106 0.33 11.73 11.50
C PRO A 106 1.00 12.58 10.39
N ARG A 107 0.48 12.44 9.16
CA ARG A 107 0.91 13.21 8.00
C ARG A 107 -0.24 14.07 7.48
N TYR A 108 0.10 15.26 6.99
CA TYR A 108 -0.85 16.21 6.39
C TYR A 108 -0.41 16.56 4.96
N VAL A 109 -1.34 17.04 4.16
CA VAL A 109 -1.04 17.47 2.79
C VAL A 109 -0.01 18.61 2.83
N PRO A 110 1.11 18.50 2.07
CA PRO A 110 2.14 19.52 2.03
C PRO A 110 1.60 20.88 1.59
N ASP A 111 2.19 21.95 2.16
CA ASP A 111 1.87 23.36 1.83
C ASP A 111 0.39 23.75 2.00
N ARG A 112 -0.38 22.91 2.69
CA ARG A 112 -1.77 23.15 3.03
C ARG A 112 -1.98 22.99 4.53
N LEU A 113 -2.25 24.09 5.20
CA LEU A 113 -2.40 24.11 6.66
C LEU A 113 -3.46 23.10 7.11
N LEU A 114 -3.02 22.02 7.77
CA LEU A 114 -3.84 20.93 8.32
C LEU A 114 -4.86 20.29 7.34
N LYS A 115 -4.64 20.41 6.02
CA LYS A 115 -5.48 19.66 5.07
C LYS A 115 -5.19 18.16 5.24
N LEU A 116 -6.25 17.40 5.51
CA LEU A 116 -6.22 15.94 5.59
C LEU A 116 -6.21 15.31 4.19
N PHE A 117 -5.79 14.07 4.11
CA PHE A 117 -5.89 13.28 2.89
C PHE A 117 -7.32 12.76 2.72
N ASP A 118 -7.78 12.65 1.46
CA ASP A 118 -9.07 12.02 1.15
C ASP A 118 -9.02 10.51 1.40
N ALA A 119 -7.83 9.93 1.24
CA ALA A 119 -7.61 8.53 1.53
C ALA A 119 -6.14 8.23 1.89
N ALA A 120 -5.94 7.10 2.54
CA ALA A 120 -4.62 6.50 2.74
C ALA A 120 -4.64 5.01 2.41
N TYR A 121 -3.50 4.45 2.06
CA TYR A 121 -3.34 3.00 1.98
C TYR A 121 -1.97 2.55 2.48
N ALA A 122 -1.95 1.33 3.02
CA ALA A 122 -0.75 0.62 3.46
C ALA A 122 -0.86 -0.83 3.02
N LEU A 123 0.02 -1.26 2.13
CA LEU A 123 0.09 -2.62 1.63
C LEU A 123 1.42 -3.24 2.05
N ASP A 124 1.35 -4.41 2.66
CA ASP A 124 2.53 -5.12 3.17
C ASP A 124 3.36 -4.27 4.17
N VAL A 125 2.67 -3.60 5.12
CA VAL A 125 3.28 -2.72 6.14
C VAL A 125 2.93 -3.14 7.56
N LEU A 126 1.63 -3.32 7.87
CA LEU A 126 1.17 -3.51 9.25
C LEU A 126 1.72 -4.79 9.89
N GLU A 127 2.01 -5.82 9.10
CA GLU A 127 2.67 -7.05 9.56
C GLU A 127 4.09 -6.84 10.08
N HIS A 128 4.74 -5.75 9.66
CA HIS A 128 6.08 -5.36 10.11
C HIS A 128 6.07 -4.43 11.33
N ILE A 129 4.91 -3.85 11.66
CA ILE A 129 4.77 -2.95 12.81
C ILE A 129 4.64 -3.78 14.08
N PRO A 130 5.56 -3.68 15.05
CA PRO A 130 5.46 -4.41 16.32
C PRO A 130 4.13 -4.14 17.01
N PRO A 131 3.50 -5.14 17.67
CA PRO A 131 2.17 -4.99 18.28
C PRO A 131 2.05 -3.80 19.24
N HIS A 132 3.12 -3.45 19.94
CA HIS A 132 3.12 -2.31 20.87
C HIS A 132 3.14 -0.94 20.17
N HIS A 133 3.47 -0.87 18.88
CA HIS A 133 3.41 0.34 18.06
C HIS A 133 2.16 0.40 17.16
N GLU A 134 1.40 -0.69 17.06
CA GLU A 134 0.20 -0.77 16.21
C GLU A 134 -0.80 0.34 16.52
N GLY A 135 -0.98 0.66 17.81
CA GLY A 135 -1.88 1.72 18.25
C GLY A 135 -1.48 3.11 17.75
N ALA A 136 -0.20 3.43 17.85
CA ALA A 136 0.34 4.69 17.35
C ALA A 136 0.21 4.77 15.83
N PHE A 137 0.59 3.71 15.11
CA PHE A 137 0.47 3.63 13.66
C PHE A 137 -0.97 3.89 13.18
N LEU A 138 -1.95 3.11 13.65
CA LEU A 138 -3.35 3.22 13.22
C LEU A 138 -4.01 4.53 13.66
N GLY A 139 -3.68 5.02 14.85
CA GLY A 139 -4.15 6.33 15.32
C GLY A 139 -3.65 7.47 14.44
N ASN A 140 -2.37 7.45 14.06
CA ASN A 140 -1.78 8.45 13.17
C ASN A 140 -2.34 8.37 11.75
N VAL A 141 -2.65 7.17 11.24
CA VAL A 141 -3.38 7.00 9.96
C VAL A 141 -4.77 7.66 10.07
N ALA A 142 -5.54 7.36 11.11
CA ALA A 142 -6.86 7.95 11.31
C ALA A 142 -6.81 9.48 11.39
N LEU A 143 -5.83 10.05 12.10
CA LEU A 143 -5.60 11.50 12.17
C LEU A 143 -5.24 12.10 10.81
N SER A 144 -4.51 11.36 9.97
CA SER A 144 -4.08 11.85 8.65
C SER A 144 -5.22 12.00 7.64
N ILE A 145 -6.26 11.16 7.75
CA ILE A 145 -7.39 11.15 6.80
C ILE A 145 -8.70 11.72 7.39
N GLY A 146 -8.83 11.75 8.71
CA GLY A 146 -10.03 12.22 9.39
C GLY A 146 -11.28 11.36 9.18
N GLU A 147 -12.41 11.84 9.68
CA GLU A 147 -13.69 11.10 9.70
C GLU A 147 -14.18 10.72 8.28
N TYR A 148 -13.96 11.56 7.29
CA TYR A 148 -14.47 11.34 5.93
C TYR A 148 -13.51 10.60 5.01
N GLY A 149 -12.29 10.36 5.46
CA GLY A 149 -11.28 9.67 4.68
C GLY A 149 -11.49 8.15 4.63
N THR A 150 -10.89 7.54 3.62
CA THR A 150 -10.88 6.10 3.44
C THR A 150 -9.48 5.54 3.68
N PHE A 151 -9.36 4.49 4.46
CA PHE A 151 -8.11 3.74 4.63
C PHE A 151 -8.21 2.35 4.03
N ILE A 152 -7.23 1.97 3.21
CA ILE A 152 -7.08 0.61 2.71
C ILE A 152 -5.85 -0.01 3.33
N CYS A 153 -6.04 -1.14 4.04
CA CYS A 153 -4.96 -1.90 4.66
C CYS A 153 -4.87 -3.27 4.03
N GLY A 154 -3.68 -3.67 3.60
CA GLY A 154 -3.42 -5.00 3.05
C GLY A 154 -2.21 -5.65 3.71
N MET A 155 -2.32 -6.96 4.04
CA MET A 155 -1.25 -7.74 4.65
C MET A 155 -1.39 -9.24 4.37
N PRO A 156 -0.29 -10.02 4.41
CA PRO A 156 -0.37 -11.47 4.42
C PRO A 156 -1.22 -11.98 5.60
N SER A 157 -2.01 -13.02 5.37
CA SER A 157 -2.81 -13.62 6.43
C SER A 157 -1.93 -14.35 7.46
N LEU A 158 -2.38 -14.43 8.71
CA LEU A 158 -1.68 -15.24 9.73
C LEU A 158 -1.65 -16.71 9.32
N GLU A 159 -2.72 -17.19 8.71
CA GLU A 159 -2.87 -18.58 8.26
C GLU A 159 -1.89 -18.95 7.15
N SER A 160 -1.43 -17.99 6.36
CA SER A 160 -0.43 -18.22 5.30
C SER A 160 1.02 -18.29 5.80
N GLN A 161 1.29 -17.85 7.05
CA GLN A 161 2.66 -17.73 7.56
C GLN A 161 3.45 -19.05 7.62
N PRO A 162 2.84 -20.23 7.86
CA PRO A 162 3.57 -21.50 7.74
C PRO A 162 4.21 -21.74 6.36
N HIS A 163 3.67 -21.13 5.31
CA HIS A 163 4.15 -21.25 3.92
C HIS A 163 5.06 -20.09 3.49
N ALA A 164 5.24 -19.09 4.33
CA ALA A 164 6.09 -17.95 4.04
C ALA A 164 7.59 -18.31 4.04
N SER A 165 8.41 -17.52 3.34
CA SER A 165 9.87 -17.67 3.37
C SER A 165 10.43 -17.44 4.79
N ALA A 166 11.64 -17.90 5.06
CA ALA A 166 12.28 -17.67 6.36
C ALA A 166 12.46 -16.17 6.64
N LEU A 167 12.82 -15.38 5.64
CA LEU A 167 12.94 -13.92 5.76
C LEU A 167 11.59 -13.25 6.04
N SER A 168 10.55 -13.64 5.31
CA SER A 168 9.20 -13.12 5.57
C SER A 168 8.74 -13.45 6.99
N ARG A 169 8.90 -14.69 7.45
CA ARG A 169 8.53 -15.07 8.82
C ARG A 169 9.30 -14.28 9.90
N ALA A 170 10.57 -13.98 9.65
CA ALA A 170 11.36 -13.17 10.59
C ALA A 170 10.88 -11.71 10.67
N GLY A 171 10.40 -11.14 9.56
CA GLY A 171 9.92 -9.76 9.48
C GLY A 171 8.43 -9.59 9.80
N HIS A 172 7.62 -10.64 9.66
CA HIS A 172 6.18 -10.60 9.86
C HIS A 172 5.83 -10.82 11.34
N VAL A 173 5.94 -9.79 12.13
CA VAL A 173 5.73 -9.84 13.60
C VAL A 173 4.27 -9.61 14.03
N ASN A 174 3.39 -9.21 13.11
CA ASN A 174 2.03 -8.76 13.43
C ASN A 174 0.97 -9.19 12.39
N CYS A 175 1.13 -10.32 11.72
CA CYS A 175 0.10 -10.87 10.85
C CYS A 175 -1.18 -11.20 11.64
N LYS A 176 -2.34 -11.12 10.98
CA LYS A 176 -3.65 -11.28 11.63
C LYS A 176 -4.52 -12.30 10.90
N THR A 177 -5.40 -12.94 11.68
CA THR A 177 -6.59 -13.62 11.16
C THR A 177 -7.60 -12.57 10.66
N GLU A 178 -8.65 -12.99 9.97
CA GLU A 178 -9.73 -12.08 9.54
C GLU A 178 -10.36 -11.35 10.72
N ASP A 179 -10.75 -12.06 11.76
CA ASP A 179 -11.36 -11.49 12.96
C ASP A 179 -10.38 -10.59 13.73
N GLY A 180 -9.10 -10.98 13.76
CA GLY A 180 -8.04 -10.19 14.34
C GLY A 180 -7.86 -8.85 13.61
N MET A 181 -7.81 -8.87 12.27
CA MET A 181 -7.71 -7.65 11.47
C MET A 181 -8.94 -6.76 11.66
N ARG A 182 -10.14 -7.33 11.57
CA ARG A 182 -11.40 -6.63 11.77
C ARG A 182 -11.48 -5.98 13.15
N SER A 183 -11.18 -6.72 14.21
CA SER A 183 -11.26 -6.21 15.59
C SER A 183 -10.21 -5.12 15.86
N THR A 184 -9.01 -5.27 15.31
CA THR A 184 -7.96 -4.25 15.42
C THR A 184 -8.39 -2.95 14.75
N LEU A 185 -8.82 -3.00 13.49
CA LEU A 185 -9.18 -1.81 12.70
C LEU A 185 -10.46 -1.14 13.24
N LYS A 186 -11.40 -1.89 13.77
CA LYS A 186 -12.64 -1.38 14.41
C LYS A 186 -12.40 -0.45 15.62
N ARG A 187 -11.21 -0.46 16.21
CA ARG A 187 -10.84 0.48 17.28
C ARG A 187 -10.60 1.90 16.76
N TYR A 188 -10.35 2.05 15.48
CA TYR A 188 -9.96 3.32 14.83
C TYR A 188 -10.94 3.76 13.73
N PHE A 189 -11.77 2.83 13.24
CA PHE A 189 -12.68 3.09 12.13
C PHE A 189 -14.07 2.54 12.42
N ARG A 190 -15.10 3.33 12.15
CA ARG A 190 -16.50 2.95 12.36
C ARG A 190 -16.91 1.78 11.46
N ASN A 191 -16.50 1.80 10.19
CA ASN A 191 -16.81 0.74 9.23
C ASN A 191 -15.53 0.06 8.76
N VAL A 192 -15.52 -1.28 8.81
CA VAL A 192 -14.39 -2.12 8.37
C VAL A 192 -14.92 -3.27 7.55
N PHE A 193 -14.56 -3.33 6.28
CA PHE A 193 -14.91 -4.38 5.34
C PHE A 193 -13.65 -5.18 5.02
N VAL A 194 -13.60 -6.45 5.42
CA VAL A 194 -12.44 -7.32 5.22
C VAL A 194 -12.73 -8.30 4.09
N PHE A 195 -11.76 -8.45 3.20
CA PHE A 195 -11.78 -9.36 2.05
C PHE A 195 -10.58 -10.29 2.11
N GLY A 196 -10.76 -11.51 1.62
CA GLY A 196 -9.65 -12.41 1.31
C GLY A 196 -9.13 -12.16 -0.10
N MET A 197 -7.85 -12.45 -0.31
CA MET A 197 -7.25 -12.42 -1.63
C MET A 197 -6.34 -13.63 -1.81
N ASN A 198 -6.54 -14.36 -2.91
CA ASN A 198 -5.65 -15.41 -3.37
C ASN A 198 -5.15 -15.01 -4.76
N ASP A 199 -3.82 -14.98 -4.91
CA ASP A 199 -3.15 -14.46 -6.10
C ASP A 199 -3.69 -13.06 -6.47
N GLU A 200 -4.32 -12.86 -7.62
CA GLU A 200 -4.90 -11.59 -8.05
C GLU A 200 -6.39 -11.45 -7.73
N THR A 201 -7.01 -12.49 -7.15
CA THR A 201 -8.46 -12.53 -6.97
C THR A 201 -8.88 -12.14 -5.56
N LEU A 202 -9.63 -11.03 -5.48
CA LEU A 202 -10.29 -10.61 -4.25
C LEU A 202 -11.64 -11.34 -4.10
N HIS A 203 -11.95 -11.82 -2.91
CA HIS A 203 -13.18 -12.59 -2.64
C HIS A 203 -13.63 -12.47 -1.17
N THR A 204 -14.84 -12.96 -0.91
CA THR A 204 -15.44 -13.10 0.43
C THR A 204 -15.59 -14.57 0.84
N GLY A 205 -14.71 -15.43 0.33
CA GLY A 205 -14.72 -16.86 0.64
C GLY A 205 -14.22 -17.17 2.03
N PHE A 206 -14.00 -18.48 2.30
CA PHE A 206 -13.56 -18.95 3.61
C PHE A 206 -12.21 -18.37 4.03
N GLY A 207 -12.22 -17.49 5.01
CA GLY A 207 -11.07 -16.68 5.44
C GLY A 207 -9.79 -17.45 5.72
N PRO A 208 -9.80 -18.60 6.43
CA PRO A 208 -8.59 -19.36 6.72
C PRO A 208 -7.81 -19.87 5.50
N MET A 209 -8.42 -19.90 4.31
CA MET A 209 -7.76 -20.30 3.07
C MET A 209 -7.16 -19.12 2.28
N CYS A 210 -7.26 -17.90 2.77
CA CYS A 210 -6.73 -16.72 2.08
C CYS A 210 -5.23 -16.55 2.35
N HIS A 211 -4.46 -16.23 1.30
CA HIS A 211 -3.04 -15.91 1.43
C HIS A 211 -2.83 -14.49 1.96
N TYR A 212 -3.72 -13.60 1.59
CA TYR A 212 -3.64 -12.17 1.83
C TYR A 212 -5.00 -11.62 2.25
N ARG A 213 -4.99 -10.54 3.00
CA ARG A 213 -6.21 -9.83 3.43
C ARG A 213 -6.15 -8.38 3.04
N LEU A 214 -7.27 -7.87 2.56
CA LEU A 214 -7.49 -6.46 2.31
C LEU A 214 -8.66 -5.96 3.15
N ALA A 215 -8.51 -4.80 3.77
CA ALA A 215 -9.59 -4.13 4.47
C ALA A 215 -9.82 -2.74 3.88
N ILE A 216 -11.09 -2.37 3.71
CA ILE A 216 -11.52 -0.98 3.46
C ILE A 216 -12.11 -0.47 4.78
N CYS A 217 -11.62 0.68 5.25
CA CYS A 217 -12.00 1.30 6.50
C CYS A 217 -12.51 2.72 6.24
N THR A 218 -13.62 3.11 6.85
CA THR A 218 -14.19 4.46 6.77
C THR A 218 -14.73 4.94 8.12
N GLY A 219 -14.88 6.25 8.27
CA GLY A 219 -15.36 6.83 9.51
C GLY A 219 -14.30 6.70 10.61
N ALA A 220 -13.15 7.36 10.43
CA ALA A 220 -12.12 7.39 11.47
C ALA A 220 -12.70 7.95 12.77
N THR A 221 -12.45 7.26 13.87
CA THR A 221 -12.83 7.69 15.22
C THR A 221 -11.60 8.29 15.87
N LEU A 222 -11.62 9.60 16.08
CA LEU A 222 -10.53 10.41 16.66
C LEU A 222 -10.72 10.59 18.15
#